data_d204b136778bff317a15acdfa42a9742
#
_entry.id   d204b136778bff317a15acdfa42a9742
#
_cell.length_a   1.000
_cell.length_b   1.000
_cell.length_c   1.000
_cell.angle_alpha   90.00
_cell.angle_beta   90.00
_cell.angle_gamma   90.00
#
_symmetry.space_group_name_H-M   'P 1'
#
loop_
_entity.id
_entity.type
_entity.pdbx_description
1 polymer ?
#
loop_
_entity_poly.entity_id
_entity_poly.type
_entity_poly.pdbx_seq_one_letter_code
_entity_poly.pdbx_strand_id
1 'polypeptide(L)'
;MPLKNPLGDLELSDPQAMRALAHPVRLAILDELQRHGPATATRLSPRVGATPSVASWHLRHLAQYGLVRDSDAGGDRRQRWWEAAASGIRFEATGDAERQAAARVLGNQMFHQYELLPRTWITEVEPHLDEEWRRISGLANTRVVLSPEECEVVLQAIEEVLAPYATRDPEERPSDGRGVRLLRYAMPEATDEATQS
;
A
#
# COMPACT_ATOMS: atom_id res chain seq x y z
N MET A 1 15.43 -13.62 -10.70
CA MET A 1 14.07 -13.93 -11.23
C MET A 1 13.11 -12.96 -10.55
N PRO A 2 12.15 -12.29 -11.23
CA PRO A 2 11.25 -11.40 -10.53
C PRO A 2 10.45 -12.18 -9.48
N LEU A 3 10.21 -11.56 -8.32
CA LEU A 3 9.40 -12.15 -7.26
C LEU A 3 8.00 -12.48 -7.81
N LYS A 4 7.47 -13.65 -7.47
CA LYS A 4 6.07 -13.97 -7.74
C LYS A 4 5.19 -12.94 -7.05
N ASN A 5 4.00 -12.68 -7.57
CA ASN A 5 3.04 -11.74 -7.02
C ASN A 5 1.80 -12.46 -6.48
N PRO A 6 1.93 -13.24 -5.39
CA PRO A 6 0.83 -14.02 -4.84
C PRO A 6 -0.22 -13.17 -4.13
N LEU A 7 0.10 -11.92 -3.80
CA LEU A 7 -0.82 -10.98 -3.15
C LEU A 7 -1.80 -10.32 -4.14
N GLY A 8 -1.56 -10.47 -5.46
CA GLY A 8 -2.38 -9.80 -6.49
C GLY A 8 -2.19 -8.28 -6.52
N ASP A 9 -1.03 -7.79 -6.12
CA ASP A 9 -0.70 -6.37 -6.16
C ASP A 9 -0.61 -5.86 -7.60
N LEU A 10 -0.96 -4.60 -7.82
CA LEU A 10 -0.75 -3.95 -9.10
C LEU A 10 0.74 -3.65 -9.30
N GLU A 11 1.34 -4.21 -10.34
CA GLU A 11 2.73 -3.96 -10.70
C GLU A 11 2.86 -2.65 -11.49
N LEU A 12 3.51 -1.66 -10.89
CA LEU A 12 3.78 -0.38 -11.53
C LEU A 12 5.15 -0.42 -12.21
N SER A 13 5.15 -0.54 -13.54
CA SER A 13 6.36 -0.48 -14.38
C SER A 13 6.48 0.83 -15.16
N ASP A 14 5.37 1.53 -15.39
CA ASP A 14 5.33 2.81 -16.09
C ASP A 14 5.76 3.97 -15.19
N PRO A 15 6.83 4.73 -15.54
CA PRO A 15 7.26 5.90 -14.79
C PRO A 15 6.17 6.99 -14.65
N GLN A 16 5.27 7.10 -15.63
CA GLN A 16 4.18 8.07 -15.56
C GLN A 16 3.13 7.66 -14.54
N ALA A 17 2.79 6.37 -14.47
CA ALA A 17 1.89 5.85 -13.44
C ALA A 17 2.48 6.03 -12.02
N MET A 18 3.78 5.78 -11.84
CA MET A 18 4.49 6.02 -10.58
C MET A 18 4.42 7.50 -10.17
N ARG A 19 4.74 8.43 -11.08
CA ARG A 19 4.62 9.88 -10.84
C ARG A 19 3.17 10.31 -10.59
N ALA A 20 2.23 9.71 -11.33
CA ALA A 20 0.81 9.97 -11.12
C ALA A 20 0.38 9.58 -9.71
N LEU A 21 0.88 8.47 -9.15
CA LEU A 21 0.56 8.05 -7.80
C LEU A 21 1.33 8.83 -6.72
N ALA A 22 2.51 9.36 -7.03
CA ALA A 22 3.36 10.09 -6.10
C ALA A 22 2.78 11.48 -5.70
N HIS A 23 1.60 11.47 -5.09
CA HIS A 23 0.88 12.65 -4.61
C HIS A 23 0.09 12.30 -3.34
N PRO A 24 0.14 13.11 -2.26
CA PRO A 24 -0.45 12.73 -0.97
C PRO A 24 -1.95 12.39 -1.07
N VAL A 25 -2.75 13.22 -1.73
CA VAL A 25 -4.20 12.97 -1.88
C VAL A 25 -4.47 11.70 -2.70
N ARG A 26 -3.67 11.40 -3.73
CA ARG A 26 -3.88 10.21 -4.57
C ARG A 26 -3.50 8.93 -3.83
N LEU A 27 -2.41 8.94 -3.06
CA LEU A 27 -2.06 7.83 -2.16
C LEU A 27 -3.14 7.63 -1.10
N ALA A 28 -3.63 8.71 -0.48
CA ALA A 28 -4.70 8.62 0.50
C ALA A 28 -6.01 8.07 -0.10
N ILE A 29 -6.38 8.48 -1.31
CA ILE A 29 -7.55 7.93 -2.02
C ILE A 29 -7.38 6.43 -2.26
N LEU A 30 -6.21 6.01 -2.75
CA LEU A 30 -5.96 4.59 -3.03
C LEU A 30 -5.99 3.77 -1.73
N ASP A 31 -5.34 4.25 -0.67
CA ASP A 31 -5.36 3.61 0.66
C ASP A 31 -6.79 3.47 1.22
N GLU A 32 -7.61 4.52 1.13
CA GLU A 32 -9.00 4.48 1.57
C GLU A 32 -9.84 3.45 0.79
N LEU A 33 -9.68 3.38 -0.53
CA LEU A 33 -10.38 2.40 -1.37
C LEU A 33 -9.92 0.97 -1.09
N GLN A 34 -8.63 0.75 -0.86
CA GLN A 34 -8.09 -0.57 -0.50
C GLN A 34 -8.56 -1.04 0.88
N ARG A 35 -8.68 -0.13 1.84
CA ARG A 35 -9.07 -0.44 3.23
C ARG A 35 -10.57 -0.62 3.42
N HIS A 36 -11.36 0.21 2.77
CA HIS A 36 -12.80 0.33 3.02
C HIS A 36 -13.67 -0.09 1.85
N GLY A 37 -13.04 -0.50 0.73
CA GLY A 37 -13.75 -0.89 -0.48
C GLY A 37 -14.28 0.30 -1.29
N PRO A 38 -15.22 0.05 -2.20
CA PRO A 38 -15.73 1.04 -3.14
C PRO A 38 -16.34 2.27 -2.47
N ALA A 39 -16.04 3.45 -3.03
CA ALA A 39 -16.56 4.72 -2.52
C ALA A 39 -16.77 5.76 -3.63
N THR A 40 -17.60 6.78 -3.34
CA THR A 40 -17.77 7.96 -4.21
C THR A 40 -16.77 9.05 -3.82
N ALA A 41 -16.50 10.00 -4.73
CA ALA A 41 -15.66 11.16 -4.44
C ALA A 41 -16.15 11.95 -3.21
N THR A 42 -17.46 12.04 -3.00
CA THR A 42 -18.07 12.72 -1.86
C THR A 42 -17.76 12.01 -0.54
N ARG A 43 -17.76 10.67 -0.53
CA ARG A 43 -17.43 9.87 0.67
C ARG A 43 -15.93 9.91 1.00
N LEU A 44 -15.09 9.97 -0.01
CA LEU A 44 -13.63 10.03 0.16
C LEU A 44 -13.15 11.41 0.62
N SER A 45 -13.80 12.48 0.15
CA SER A 45 -13.33 13.85 0.34
C SER A 45 -12.97 14.23 1.79
N PRO A 46 -13.76 13.95 2.83
CA PRO A 46 -13.40 14.29 4.21
C PRO A 46 -12.24 13.45 4.76
N ARG A 47 -12.05 12.22 4.23
CA ARG A 47 -11.03 11.29 4.69
C ARG A 47 -9.65 11.59 4.10
N VAL A 48 -9.63 12.18 2.90
CA VAL A 48 -8.39 12.49 2.17
C VAL A 48 -8.01 13.97 2.21
N GLY A 49 -8.72 14.78 2.99
CA GLY A 49 -8.45 16.20 3.15
C GLY A 49 -8.67 17.03 1.88
N ALA A 50 -9.63 16.64 1.01
CA ALA A 50 -9.91 17.30 -0.25
C ALA A 50 -11.40 17.61 -0.40
N THR A 51 -11.75 18.56 -1.29
CA THR A 51 -13.17 18.75 -1.66
C THR A 51 -13.66 17.64 -2.59
N PRO A 52 -14.99 17.37 -2.69
CA PRO A 52 -15.51 16.35 -3.60
C PRO A 52 -15.10 16.57 -5.06
N SER A 53 -15.00 17.81 -5.50
CA SER A 53 -14.55 18.16 -6.85
C SER A 53 -13.08 17.79 -7.08
N VAL A 54 -12.22 18.10 -6.11
CA VAL A 54 -10.78 17.76 -6.13
C VAL A 54 -10.59 16.24 -6.06
N ALA A 55 -11.29 15.57 -5.16
CA ALA A 55 -11.25 14.09 -5.07
C ALA A 55 -11.70 13.44 -6.39
N SER A 56 -12.77 13.95 -7.02
CA SER A 56 -13.24 13.46 -8.31
C SER A 56 -12.20 13.66 -9.44
N TRP A 57 -11.45 14.76 -9.43
CA TRP A 57 -10.38 14.99 -10.39
C TRP A 57 -9.22 14.00 -10.18
N HIS A 58 -8.79 13.77 -8.91
CA HIS A 58 -7.75 12.80 -8.60
C HIS A 58 -8.15 11.37 -8.96
N LEU A 59 -9.40 10.97 -8.71
CA LEU A 59 -9.92 9.66 -9.09
C LEU A 59 -9.86 9.43 -10.60
N ARG A 60 -10.29 10.41 -11.40
CA ARG A 60 -10.18 10.33 -12.87
C ARG A 60 -8.73 10.23 -13.31
N HIS A 61 -7.83 10.98 -12.66
CA HIS A 61 -6.40 10.90 -12.96
C HIS A 61 -5.82 9.52 -12.63
N LEU A 62 -6.15 8.94 -11.47
CA LEU A 62 -5.73 7.58 -11.11
C LEU A 62 -6.29 6.55 -12.09
N ALA A 63 -7.52 6.72 -12.56
CA ALA A 63 -8.15 5.81 -13.53
C ALA A 63 -7.46 5.80 -14.89
N GLN A 64 -6.87 6.93 -15.32
CA GLN A 64 -6.09 6.98 -16.57
C GLN A 64 -4.87 6.05 -16.54
N TYR A 65 -4.36 5.73 -15.35
CA TYR A 65 -3.23 4.82 -15.15
C TYR A 65 -3.65 3.44 -14.61
N GLY A 66 -4.95 3.14 -14.62
CA GLY A 66 -5.45 1.83 -14.16
C GLY A 66 -5.30 1.57 -12.67
N LEU A 67 -5.07 2.61 -11.84
CA LEU A 67 -4.89 2.49 -10.38
C LEU A 67 -6.21 2.36 -9.63
N VAL A 68 -7.27 2.93 -10.20
CA VAL A 68 -8.65 2.77 -9.74
C VAL A 68 -9.55 2.54 -10.96
N ARG A 69 -10.72 1.96 -10.73
CA ARG A 69 -11.72 1.69 -11.76
C ARG A 69 -13.14 1.99 -11.27
N ASP A 70 -14.09 2.05 -12.20
CA ASP A 70 -15.50 2.13 -11.85
C ASP A 70 -15.94 0.87 -11.11
N SER A 71 -16.80 1.04 -10.12
CA SER A 71 -17.39 -0.05 -9.34
C SER A 71 -18.90 -0.08 -9.46
N ASP A 72 -19.45 -1.26 -9.63
CA ASP A 72 -20.90 -1.51 -9.64
C ASP A 72 -21.50 -1.64 -8.23
N ALA A 73 -20.70 -1.50 -7.17
CA ALA A 73 -21.12 -1.69 -5.77
C ALA A 73 -22.14 -0.66 -5.26
N GLY A 74 -22.43 0.39 -6.03
CA GLY A 74 -23.37 1.46 -5.65
C GLY A 74 -24.75 1.25 -6.28
N GLY A 75 -25.79 1.12 -5.45
CA GLY A 75 -27.18 1.03 -5.93
C GLY A 75 -27.73 2.32 -6.55
N ASP A 76 -27.06 3.46 -6.41
CA ASP A 76 -27.46 4.73 -7.01
C ASP A 76 -26.63 5.05 -8.24
N ARG A 77 -27.21 4.87 -9.42
CA ARG A 77 -26.62 5.19 -10.73
C ARG A 77 -26.34 6.69 -10.95
N ARG A 78 -26.76 7.56 -10.06
CA ARG A 78 -26.50 9.02 -10.14
C ARG A 78 -25.11 9.38 -9.64
N GLN A 79 -24.46 8.50 -8.87
CA GLN A 79 -23.12 8.72 -8.32
C GLN A 79 -22.15 7.70 -8.89
N ARG A 80 -21.02 8.20 -9.36
CA ARG A 80 -19.92 7.33 -9.83
C ARG A 80 -19.19 6.75 -8.62
N TRP A 81 -19.20 5.42 -8.53
CA TRP A 81 -18.46 4.68 -7.53
C TRP A 81 -17.12 4.23 -8.08
N TRP A 82 -16.14 4.24 -7.23
CA TRP A 82 -14.77 3.90 -7.57
C TRP A 82 -14.27 2.81 -6.64
N GLU A 83 -13.43 1.92 -7.15
CA GLU A 83 -12.71 0.93 -6.38
C GLU A 83 -11.23 0.91 -6.77
N ALA A 84 -10.36 0.43 -5.86
CA ALA A 84 -8.96 0.18 -6.17
C ALA A 84 -8.85 -0.96 -7.18
N ALA A 85 -7.91 -0.85 -8.13
CA ALA A 85 -7.69 -1.90 -9.13
C ALA A 85 -7.10 -3.18 -8.54
N ALA A 86 -6.40 -3.08 -7.39
CA ALA A 86 -5.79 -4.18 -6.66
C ALA A 86 -5.72 -3.87 -5.15
N SER A 87 -5.49 -4.91 -4.35
CA SER A 87 -5.35 -4.81 -2.88
C SER A 87 -4.09 -4.09 -2.42
N GLY A 88 -3.04 -4.06 -3.26
CA GLY A 88 -1.78 -3.39 -3.01
C GLY A 88 -1.14 -2.91 -4.30
N ILE A 89 0.03 -2.29 -4.17
CA ILE A 89 0.87 -1.86 -5.28
C ILE A 89 2.30 -2.36 -5.08
N ARG A 90 2.94 -2.71 -6.18
CA ARG A 90 4.35 -3.11 -6.20
C ARG A 90 5.07 -2.33 -7.30
N PHE A 91 6.28 -1.90 -7.00
CA PHE A 91 7.17 -1.27 -7.98
C PHE A 91 8.63 -1.51 -7.59
N GLU A 92 9.50 -1.45 -8.58
CA GLU A 92 10.94 -1.64 -8.41
C GLU A 92 11.70 -0.40 -8.87
N ALA A 93 12.75 -0.04 -8.15
CA ALA A 93 13.67 1.04 -8.53
C ALA A 93 14.77 0.53 -9.48
N THR A 94 14.42 -0.31 -10.45
CA THR A 94 15.29 -0.90 -11.46
C THR A 94 14.95 -0.37 -12.85
N GLY A 95 15.77 -0.72 -13.86
CA GLY A 95 15.58 -0.29 -15.24
C GLY A 95 16.35 0.99 -15.57
N ASP A 96 15.83 1.81 -16.48
CA ASP A 96 16.45 3.05 -16.91
C ASP A 96 16.40 4.17 -15.85
N ALA A 97 17.13 5.26 -16.11
CA ALA A 97 17.22 6.39 -15.18
C ALA A 97 15.87 7.07 -14.92
N GLU A 98 14.97 7.07 -15.90
CA GLU A 98 13.65 7.67 -15.76
C GLU A 98 12.76 6.85 -14.82
N ARG A 99 12.74 5.53 -14.99
CA ARG A 99 12.00 4.60 -14.13
C ARG A 99 12.55 4.62 -12.70
N GLN A 100 13.87 4.57 -12.53
CA GLN A 100 14.51 4.66 -11.21
C GLN A 100 14.17 5.98 -10.50
N ALA A 101 14.18 7.11 -11.21
CA ALA A 101 13.82 8.41 -10.64
C ALA A 101 12.34 8.44 -10.22
N ALA A 102 11.43 7.93 -11.05
CA ALA A 102 9.99 7.86 -10.74
C ALA A 102 9.72 6.95 -9.52
N ALA A 103 10.37 5.79 -9.46
CA ALA A 103 10.26 4.87 -8.33
C ALA A 103 10.76 5.50 -7.02
N ARG A 104 11.87 6.24 -7.05
CA ARG A 104 12.37 6.99 -5.87
C ARG A 104 11.39 8.06 -5.40
N VAL A 105 10.78 8.81 -6.32
CA VAL A 105 9.79 9.84 -5.98
C VAL A 105 8.56 9.19 -5.33
N LEU A 106 8.06 8.10 -5.90
CA LEU A 106 6.92 7.36 -5.34
C LEU A 106 7.27 6.77 -3.97
N GLY A 107 8.42 6.11 -3.84
CA GLY A 107 8.90 5.52 -2.58
C GLY A 107 9.00 6.55 -1.45
N ASN A 108 9.59 7.73 -1.72
CA ASN A 108 9.67 8.81 -0.76
C ASN A 108 8.28 9.32 -0.36
N GLN A 109 7.37 9.48 -1.32
CA GLN A 109 6.01 9.94 -1.02
C GLN A 109 5.23 8.91 -0.18
N MET A 110 5.39 7.62 -0.48
CA MET A 110 4.80 6.55 0.33
C MET A 110 5.40 6.51 1.74
N PHE A 111 6.71 6.66 1.87
CA PHE A 111 7.36 6.73 3.18
C PHE A 111 6.76 7.87 4.00
N HIS A 112 6.71 9.10 3.47
CA HIS A 112 6.08 10.23 4.17
C HIS A 112 4.61 10.00 4.53
N GLN A 113 3.86 9.31 3.67
CA GLN A 113 2.46 8.99 3.92
C GLN A 113 2.28 8.04 5.11
N TYR A 114 3.23 7.13 5.34
CA TYR A 114 3.10 6.05 6.31
C TYR A 114 4.04 6.18 7.53
N GLU A 115 5.00 7.11 7.54
CA GLU A 115 6.00 7.25 8.62
C GLU A 115 5.38 7.47 10.01
N LEU A 116 4.23 8.12 10.08
CA LEU A 116 3.55 8.39 11.34
C LEU A 116 2.62 7.25 11.79
N LEU A 117 2.30 6.29 10.93
CA LEU A 117 1.37 5.21 11.27
C LEU A 117 1.78 4.41 12.50
N PRO A 118 3.04 3.96 12.65
CA PRO A 118 3.43 3.23 13.86
C PRO A 118 3.27 4.07 15.12
N ARG A 119 3.61 5.36 15.06
CA ARG A 119 3.45 6.29 16.19
C ARG A 119 1.99 6.48 16.56
N THR A 120 1.15 6.79 15.58
CA THR A 120 -0.30 6.95 15.80
C THR A 120 -0.91 5.66 16.35
N TRP A 121 -0.49 4.51 15.86
CA TRP A 121 -0.97 3.23 16.36
C TRP A 121 -0.62 3.02 17.85
N ILE A 122 0.63 3.29 18.27
CA ILE A 122 1.08 3.18 19.67
C ILE A 122 0.28 4.13 20.58
N THR A 123 -0.01 5.35 20.11
CA THR A 123 -0.64 6.38 20.97
C THR A 123 -2.16 6.30 20.99
N GLU A 124 -2.78 5.88 19.90
CA GLU A 124 -4.23 6.00 19.72
C GLU A 124 -4.96 4.66 19.60
N VAL A 125 -4.27 3.58 19.22
CA VAL A 125 -4.92 2.29 18.97
C VAL A 125 -4.50 1.24 20.00
N GLU A 126 -3.20 1.04 20.18
CA GLU A 126 -2.66 -0.01 21.06
C GLU A 126 -3.22 0.06 22.49
N PRO A 127 -3.37 1.23 23.15
CA PRO A 127 -3.89 1.31 24.49
C PRO A 127 -5.35 0.81 24.65
N HIS A 128 -6.10 0.80 23.54
CA HIS A 128 -7.52 0.40 23.52
C HIS A 128 -7.72 -1.03 22.99
N LEU A 129 -6.65 -1.77 22.68
CA LEU A 129 -6.75 -3.15 22.28
C LEU A 129 -7.11 -4.04 23.48
N ASP A 130 -7.92 -5.08 23.22
CA ASP A 130 -8.08 -6.17 24.17
C ASP A 130 -6.75 -6.94 24.37
N GLU A 131 -6.69 -7.74 25.42
CA GLU A 131 -5.46 -8.45 25.81
C GLU A 131 -4.98 -9.42 24.74
N GLU A 132 -5.90 -10.06 24.02
CA GLU A 132 -5.57 -11.02 22.98
C GLU A 132 -4.86 -10.35 21.81
N TRP A 133 -5.39 -9.24 21.31
CA TRP A 133 -4.76 -8.47 20.23
C TRP A 133 -3.47 -7.79 20.68
N ARG A 134 -3.42 -7.29 21.91
CA ARG A 134 -2.20 -6.65 22.46
C ARG A 134 -1.04 -7.63 22.55
N ARG A 135 -1.32 -8.90 22.90
CA ARG A 135 -0.29 -9.95 23.02
C ARG A 135 0.39 -10.31 21.69
N ILE A 136 -0.32 -10.18 20.57
CA ILE A 136 0.16 -10.60 19.24
C ILE A 136 0.51 -9.44 18.32
N SER A 137 0.25 -8.20 18.72
CA SER A 137 0.58 -7.01 17.95
C SER A 137 1.78 -6.28 18.53
N GLY A 138 2.42 -5.43 17.76
CA GLY A 138 3.56 -4.64 18.19
C GLY A 138 4.52 -4.28 17.08
N LEU A 139 5.66 -3.74 17.47
CA LEU A 139 6.77 -3.41 16.56
C LEU A 139 7.86 -4.47 16.70
N ALA A 140 8.37 -4.92 15.57
CA ALA A 140 9.52 -5.82 15.52
C ALA A 140 10.62 -5.21 14.64
N ASN A 141 11.86 -5.36 15.07
CA ASN A 141 13.03 -5.01 14.30
C ASN A 141 14.02 -6.17 14.37
N THR A 142 14.26 -6.82 13.24
CA THR A 142 15.13 -7.99 13.15
C THR A 142 16.21 -7.71 12.10
N ARG A 143 17.46 -7.83 12.50
CA ARG A 143 18.63 -7.75 11.61
C ARG A 143 19.12 -9.15 11.28
N VAL A 144 19.26 -9.45 9.99
CA VAL A 144 19.84 -10.69 9.47
C VAL A 144 20.90 -10.36 8.42
N VAL A 145 21.81 -11.27 8.21
CA VAL A 145 22.82 -11.17 7.14
C VAL A 145 22.43 -12.16 6.06
N LEU A 146 22.12 -11.66 4.87
CA LEU A 146 21.61 -12.44 3.75
C LEU A 146 22.36 -12.09 2.46
N SER A 147 22.51 -13.08 1.57
CA SER A 147 22.81 -12.79 0.18
C SER A 147 21.57 -12.21 -0.54
N PRO A 148 21.70 -11.59 -1.74
CA PRO A 148 20.56 -11.15 -2.53
C PRO A 148 19.56 -12.30 -2.78
N GLU A 149 20.04 -13.50 -3.09
CA GLU A 149 19.23 -14.69 -3.35
C GLU A 149 18.49 -15.14 -2.10
N GLU A 150 19.15 -15.17 -0.95
CA GLU A 150 18.50 -15.50 0.32
C GLU A 150 17.45 -14.45 0.72
N CYS A 151 17.73 -13.17 0.47
CA CYS A 151 16.77 -12.10 0.70
C CYS A 151 15.52 -12.27 -0.18
N GLU A 152 15.69 -12.59 -1.46
CA GLU A 152 14.58 -12.90 -2.37
C GLU A 152 13.71 -14.05 -1.84
N VAL A 153 14.34 -15.15 -1.38
CA VAL A 153 13.64 -16.31 -0.80
C VAL A 153 12.84 -15.92 0.44
N VAL A 154 13.42 -15.13 1.35
CA VAL A 154 12.74 -14.68 2.57
C VAL A 154 11.54 -13.79 2.24
N LEU A 155 11.71 -12.82 1.34
CA LEU A 155 10.62 -11.93 0.93
C LEU A 155 9.49 -12.70 0.24
N GLN A 156 9.83 -13.64 -0.63
CA GLN A 156 8.85 -14.49 -1.30
C GLN A 156 8.08 -15.36 -0.30
N ALA A 157 8.74 -15.94 0.68
CA ALA A 157 8.10 -16.76 1.71
C ALA A 157 7.10 -15.94 2.56
N ILE A 158 7.44 -14.70 2.91
CA ILE A 158 6.54 -13.79 3.62
C ILE A 158 5.27 -13.53 2.79
N GLU A 159 5.40 -13.31 1.49
CA GLU A 159 4.26 -13.08 0.60
C GLU A 159 3.39 -14.32 0.45
N GLU A 160 3.99 -15.49 0.33
CA GLU A 160 3.26 -16.77 0.26
C GLU A 160 2.46 -17.03 1.54
N VAL A 161 3.00 -16.69 2.72
CA VAL A 161 2.27 -16.77 3.99
C VAL A 161 1.09 -15.82 4.05
N LEU A 162 1.22 -14.62 3.49
CA LEU A 162 0.17 -13.59 3.51
C LEU A 162 -0.91 -13.79 2.44
N ALA A 163 -0.59 -14.45 1.33
CA ALA A 163 -1.47 -14.57 0.18
C ALA A 163 -2.88 -15.11 0.50
N PRO A 164 -3.05 -16.19 1.28
CA PRO A 164 -4.38 -16.71 1.60
C PRO A 164 -5.28 -15.72 2.37
N TYR A 165 -4.66 -14.77 3.08
CA TYR A 165 -5.39 -13.75 3.84
C TYR A 165 -5.65 -12.49 3.00
N ALA A 166 -4.71 -12.11 2.15
CA ALA A 166 -4.82 -10.94 1.28
C ALA A 166 -5.86 -11.12 0.17
N THR A 167 -5.96 -12.34 -0.37
CA THR A 167 -6.87 -12.69 -1.47
C THR A 167 -8.17 -13.33 -1.02
N ARG A 168 -8.42 -13.42 0.29
CA ARG A 168 -9.61 -14.02 0.87
C ARG A 168 -10.87 -13.24 0.50
N ASP A 169 -11.91 -13.96 0.10
CA ASP A 169 -13.22 -13.37 -0.15
C ASP A 169 -13.77 -12.67 1.11
N PRO A 170 -14.41 -11.51 0.97
CA PRO A 170 -15.01 -10.80 2.10
C PRO A 170 -15.96 -11.68 2.93
N GLU A 171 -16.70 -12.59 2.28
CA GLU A 171 -17.66 -13.51 2.93
C GLU A 171 -16.96 -14.61 3.77
N GLU A 172 -15.71 -14.91 3.48
CA GLU A 172 -14.91 -15.90 4.22
C GLU A 172 -14.11 -15.28 5.39
N ARG A 173 -14.20 -13.96 5.58
CA ARG A 173 -13.50 -13.28 6.68
C ARG A 173 -14.11 -13.66 8.02
N PRO A 174 -13.29 -13.91 9.05
CA PRO A 174 -13.81 -14.19 10.39
C PRO A 174 -14.63 -13.00 10.89
N SER A 175 -15.74 -13.29 11.58
CA SER A 175 -16.67 -12.26 12.10
C SER A 175 -16.03 -11.36 13.18
N ASP A 176 -15.03 -11.86 13.87
CA ASP A 176 -14.19 -11.17 14.87
C ASP A 176 -12.87 -10.65 14.29
N GLY A 177 -12.68 -10.78 12.97
CA GLY A 177 -11.49 -10.34 12.27
C GLY A 177 -11.32 -8.82 12.27
N ARG A 178 -10.08 -8.37 12.42
CA ARG A 178 -9.69 -6.95 12.31
C ARG A 178 -8.75 -6.74 11.12
N GLY A 179 -8.82 -5.58 10.50
CA GLY A 179 -7.81 -5.17 9.53
C GLY A 179 -6.45 -4.99 10.22
N VAL A 180 -5.46 -5.76 9.81
CA VAL A 180 -4.07 -5.67 10.31
C VAL A 180 -3.19 -5.13 9.21
N ARG A 181 -2.45 -4.05 9.50
CA ARG A 181 -1.47 -3.49 8.57
C ARG A 181 -0.07 -3.98 8.94
N LEU A 182 0.58 -4.62 8.00
CA LEU A 182 1.97 -5.05 8.11
C LEU A 182 2.83 -4.10 7.26
N LEU A 183 3.65 -3.27 7.92
CA LEU A 183 4.65 -2.43 7.24
C LEU A 183 5.95 -3.23 7.14
N ARG A 184 6.43 -3.43 5.91
CA ARG A 184 7.63 -4.23 5.65
C ARG A 184 8.65 -3.37 4.92
N TYR A 185 9.84 -3.27 5.48
CA TYR A 185 10.97 -2.59 4.89
C TYR A 185 12.15 -3.57 4.83
N ALA A 186 12.55 -3.96 3.62
CA ALA A 186 13.79 -4.68 3.39
C ALA A 186 14.85 -3.65 2.98
N MET A 187 15.75 -3.33 3.90
CA MET A 187 16.73 -2.24 3.74
C MET A 187 18.14 -2.82 3.89
N PRO A 188 18.80 -3.22 2.78
CA PRO A 188 20.21 -3.59 2.83
C PRO A 188 21.06 -2.44 3.40
N GLU A 189 21.93 -2.77 4.34
CA GLU A 189 22.86 -1.81 4.92
C GLU A 189 23.94 -1.43 3.88
N ALA A 190 24.50 -0.22 4.00
CA ALA A 190 25.65 0.16 3.18
C ALA A 190 26.85 -0.74 3.52
N THR A 191 27.62 -1.14 2.54
CA THR A 191 28.90 -1.82 2.77
C THR A 191 29.92 -0.83 3.29
N ASP A 192 30.82 -1.25 4.21
CA ASP A 192 31.81 -0.40 4.85
C ASP A 192 32.70 0.37 3.86
N GLU A 193 32.87 -0.13 2.63
CA GLU A 193 33.62 0.55 1.56
C GLU A 193 32.90 1.80 1.01
N ALA A 194 31.56 1.86 1.10
CA ALA A 194 30.78 3.00 0.61
C ALA A 194 30.72 4.18 1.60
N THR A 195 31.14 3.97 2.85
CA THR A 195 31.10 4.99 3.91
C THR A 195 32.41 5.79 4.00
N GLN A 196 33.47 5.38 3.27
CA GLN A 196 34.82 6.00 3.29
C GLN A 196 35.09 6.91 2.07
N SER A 197 34.12 7.18 1.21
CA SER A 197 34.19 8.10 0.07
C SER A 197 33.30 9.31 0.30
#